data_e577a4bad1ce38953a54e5799f5334a9
#
_entry.id   e577a4bad1ce38953a54e5799f5334a9
#
_cell.length_a   1.000
_cell.length_b   1.000
_cell.length_c   1.000
_cell.angle_alpha   90.00
_cell.angle_beta   90.00
_cell.angle_gamma   90.00
#
_symmetry.space_group_name_H-M   'P 1'
#
loop_
_entity.id
_entity.type
_entity.pdbx_description
1 polymer ?
#
loop_
_entity_poly.entity_id
_entity_poly.type
_entity_poly.pdbx_seq_one_letter_code
_entity_poly.pdbx_strand_id
1 'polypeptide(L)'
;MNDRPGTSGDDSVPKLRMDALLEELQEHVQRVRGGRDRMQTLLDAVVAIGSDLNLEDLLRRIVQSAVELVDAEYGALGVIGEEGSIRQFITVGMDQEAVARIGHYPEGHGILGLLIREPHSLRLEEIGAHPESVGFPPGHPPMHTFLGAPVQVRDRIFGNLYLTDKHGGR
;
A
#
# COMPACT_ATOMS: atom_id res chain seq x y z
N MET A 1 -73.30 -45.82 26.49
CA MET A 1 -72.57 -46.38 25.36
C MET A 1 -72.08 -45.15 24.57
N ASN A 2 -70.97 -44.67 24.89
CA ASN A 2 -70.44 -43.45 24.29
C ASN A 2 -69.03 -43.75 23.80
N ASP A 3 -68.95 -43.97 22.50
CA ASP A 3 -67.70 -44.11 21.77
C ASP A 3 -67.25 -42.74 21.36
N ARG A 4 -66.05 -42.28 21.79
CA ARG A 4 -65.38 -41.09 21.32
C ARG A 4 -64.23 -41.53 20.46
N PRO A 5 -64.14 -41.09 19.22
CA PRO A 5 -62.91 -41.26 18.41
C PRO A 5 -61.84 -40.32 18.88
N GLY A 6 -60.65 -40.85 19.12
CA GLY A 6 -59.43 -40.09 19.45
C GLY A 6 -58.98 -39.23 18.27
N THR A 7 -58.78 -37.98 18.53
CA THR A 7 -58.09 -37.06 17.64
C THR A 7 -56.58 -37.33 17.68
N SER A 8 -56.09 -37.99 16.63
CA SER A 8 -54.64 -38.08 16.34
C SER A 8 -54.21 -36.73 15.88
N GLY A 9 -53.58 -35.94 16.74
CA GLY A 9 -53.01 -34.64 16.39
C GLY A 9 -51.89 -34.82 15.38
N ASP A 10 -51.98 -34.10 14.31
CA ASP A 10 -51.01 -34.02 13.24
C ASP A 10 -49.72 -33.30 13.72
N ASP A 11 -48.81 -34.08 14.29
CA ASP A 11 -47.48 -33.64 14.76
C ASP A 11 -46.44 -33.58 13.62
N SER A 12 -46.86 -33.85 12.38
CA SER A 12 -45.96 -33.96 11.22
C SER A 12 -45.62 -32.60 10.56
N VAL A 13 -46.52 -31.62 10.67
CA VAL A 13 -46.35 -30.31 10.02
C VAL A 13 -45.21 -29.44 10.61
N PRO A 14 -44.98 -29.42 11.93
CA PRO A 14 -43.86 -28.67 12.51
C PRO A 14 -42.48 -29.25 12.15
N LYS A 15 -42.37 -30.60 12.05
CA LYS A 15 -41.09 -31.27 11.69
C LYS A 15 -40.67 -30.98 10.25
N LEU A 16 -41.60 -31.11 9.28
CA LEU A 16 -41.34 -30.78 7.87
C LEU A 16 -40.93 -29.34 7.67
N ARG A 17 -41.45 -28.42 8.46
CA ARG A 17 -41.08 -26.99 8.40
C ARG A 17 -39.70 -26.75 9.01
N MET A 18 -39.32 -27.47 10.04
CA MET A 18 -38.00 -27.40 10.66
C MET A 18 -36.93 -27.97 9.73
N ASP A 19 -37.18 -29.11 9.10
CA ASP A 19 -36.25 -29.75 8.16
C ASP A 19 -36.02 -28.88 6.93
N ALA A 20 -37.06 -28.25 6.37
CA ALA A 20 -36.95 -27.32 5.28
C ALA A 20 -36.12 -26.06 5.64
N LEU A 21 -36.31 -25.54 6.86
CA LEU A 21 -35.49 -24.39 7.33
C LEU A 21 -34.04 -24.78 7.56
N LEU A 22 -33.76 -25.99 8.01
CA LEU A 22 -32.41 -26.51 8.20
C LEU A 22 -31.70 -26.70 6.84
N GLU A 23 -32.40 -27.22 5.83
CA GLU A 23 -31.87 -27.32 4.47
C GLU A 23 -31.57 -25.95 3.88
N GLU A 24 -32.47 -24.98 3.99
CA GLU A 24 -32.26 -23.61 3.51
C GLU A 24 -31.07 -22.93 4.21
N LEU A 25 -30.92 -23.15 5.53
CA LEU A 25 -29.80 -22.69 6.32
C LEU A 25 -28.48 -23.33 5.87
N GLN A 26 -28.48 -24.62 5.62
CA GLN A 26 -27.31 -25.36 5.14
C GLN A 26 -26.88 -24.86 3.74
N GLU A 27 -27.80 -24.66 2.82
CA GLU A 27 -27.53 -24.12 1.51
C GLU A 27 -26.97 -22.68 1.60
N HIS A 28 -27.50 -21.87 2.51
CA HIS A 28 -27.03 -20.51 2.73
C HIS A 28 -25.59 -20.48 3.27
N VAL A 29 -25.30 -21.33 4.24
CA VAL A 29 -23.94 -21.49 4.81
C VAL A 29 -22.96 -21.99 3.76
N GLN A 30 -23.33 -22.95 2.92
CA GLN A 30 -22.49 -23.45 1.84
C GLN A 30 -22.23 -22.35 0.78
N ARG A 31 -23.22 -21.54 0.45
CA ARG A 31 -23.09 -20.43 -0.49
C ARG A 31 -22.12 -19.36 0.02
N VAL A 32 -22.21 -19.01 1.31
CA VAL A 32 -21.31 -18.04 1.96
C VAL A 32 -19.87 -18.59 2.06
N ARG A 33 -19.72 -19.89 2.41
CA ARG A 33 -18.41 -20.55 2.45
C ARG A 33 -17.77 -20.59 1.07
N GLY A 34 -18.49 -20.98 0.02
CA GLY A 34 -17.97 -21.00 -1.34
C GLY A 34 -17.57 -19.63 -1.87
N GLY A 35 -18.22 -18.55 -1.45
CA GLY A 35 -17.81 -17.17 -1.75
C GLY A 35 -16.51 -16.78 -1.06
N ARG A 36 -16.32 -17.18 0.19
CA ARG A 36 -15.10 -16.93 0.97
C ARG A 36 -13.90 -17.70 0.40
N ASP A 37 -14.10 -18.96 0.03
CA ASP A 37 -13.05 -19.82 -0.53
C ASP A 37 -12.58 -19.30 -1.89
N ARG A 38 -13.49 -18.81 -2.75
CA ARG A 38 -13.11 -18.16 -4.03
C ARG A 38 -12.33 -16.87 -3.79
N MET A 39 -12.73 -16.05 -2.84
CA MET A 39 -12.01 -14.83 -2.48
C MET A 39 -10.61 -15.17 -1.97
N GLN A 40 -10.48 -16.19 -1.10
CA GLN A 40 -9.20 -16.64 -0.60
C GLN A 40 -8.31 -17.16 -1.73
N THR A 41 -8.84 -17.98 -2.64
CA THR A 41 -8.10 -18.48 -3.80
C THR A 41 -7.63 -17.35 -4.71
N LEU A 42 -8.44 -16.30 -4.91
CA LEU A 42 -8.04 -15.11 -5.66
C LEU A 42 -6.93 -14.33 -4.95
N LEU A 43 -7.04 -14.17 -3.63
CA LEU A 43 -6.00 -13.53 -2.83
C LEU A 43 -4.69 -14.32 -2.86
N ASP A 44 -4.76 -15.65 -2.74
CA ASP A 44 -3.59 -16.52 -2.82
C ASP A 44 -2.95 -16.48 -4.21
N ALA A 45 -3.75 -16.41 -5.28
CA ALA A 45 -3.25 -16.23 -6.64
C ALA A 45 -2.59 -14.86 -6.83
N VAL A 46 -3.17 -13.78 -6.30
CA VAL A 46 -2.57 -12.43 -6.33
C VAL A 46 -1.27 -12.40 -5.54
N VAL A 47 -1.23 -13.04 -4.37
CA VAL A 47 0.00 -13.16 -3.55
C VAL A 47 1.05 -14.02 -4.28
N ALA A 48 0.67 -15.12 -4.91
CA ALA A 48 1.58 -15.96 -5.67
C ALA A 48 2.16 -15.24 -6.91
N ILE A 49 1.34 -14.47 -7.64
CA ILE A 49 1.80 -13.62 -8.75
C ILE A 49 2.69 -12.48 -8.21
N GLY A 50 2.37 -11.94 -7.04
CA GLY A 50 3.18 -10.88 -6.39
C GLY A 50 4.49 -11.38 -5.79
N SER A 51 4.61 -12.67 -5.45
CA SER A 51 5.85 -13.23 -4.87
C SER A 51 6.96 -13.47 -5.91
N ASP A 52 6.61 -13.60 -7.19
CA ASP A 52 7.58 -13.65 -8.29
C ASP A 52 7.99 -12.25 -8.78
N LEU A 53 7.24 -11.21 -8.43
CA LEU A 53 7.63 -9.81 -8.62
C LEU A 53 8.38 -9.38 -7.36
N ASN A 54 9.70 -9.29 -7.46
CA ASN A 54 10.50 -8.64 -6.43
C ASN A 54 9.86 -7.27 -6.13
N LEU A 55 9.35 -7.10 -4.92
CA LEU A 55 8.65 -5.87 -4.51
C LEU A 55 9.51 -4.63 -4.81
N GLU A 56 10.82 -4.75 -4.65
CA GLU A 56 11.75 -3.68 -4.97
C GLU A 56 11.71 -3.31 -6.45
N ASP A 57 11.66 -4.29 -7.35
CA ASP A 57 11.58 -4.04 -8.80
C ASP A 57 10.25 -3.38 -9.18
N LEU A 58 9.14 -3.78 -8.54
CA LEU A 58 7.86 -3.13 -8.73
C LEU A 58 7.89 -1.67 -8.26
N LEU A 59 8.40 -1.42 -7.06
CA LEU A 59 8.51 -0.07 -6.51
C LEU A 59 9.46 0.79 -7.34
N ARG A 60 10.56 0.23 -7.83
CA ARG A 60 11.49 0.92 -8.74
C ARG A 60 10.82 1.33 -10.05
N ARG A 61 9.98 0.46 -10.64
CA ARG A 61 9.19 0.79 -11.84
C ARG A 61 8.19 1.91 -11.59
N ILE A 62 7.55 1.92 -10.42
CA ILE A 62 6.64 3.01 -10.03
C ILE A 62 7.39 4.33 -9.95
N VAL A 63 8.56 4.36 -9.30
CA VAL A 63 9.39 5.57 -9.23
C VAL A 63 9.85 6.01 -10.62
N GLN A 64 10.28 5.08 -11.47
CA GLN A 64 10.67 5.35 -12.85
C GLN A 64 9.54 5.99 -13.65
N SER A 65 8.32 5.42 -13.57
CA SER A 65 7.16 5.99 -14.25
C SER A 65 6.80 7.39 -13.74
N ALA A 66 6.98 7.65 -12.45
CA ALA A 66 6.75 8.98 -11.88
C ALA A 66 7.80 10.00 -12.38
N VAL A 67 9.08 9.61 -12.44
CA VAL A 67 10.16 10.42 -13.00
C VAL A 67 9.86 10.82 -14.44
N GLU A 68 9.47 9.85 -15.27
CA GLU A 68 9.12 10.08 -16.68
C GLU A 68 7.88 10.98 -16.82
N LEU A 69 6.83 10.73 -16.03
CA LEU A 69 5.58 11.48 -16.08
C LEU A 69 5.77 12.97 -15.75
N VAL A 70 6.64 13.27 -14.78
CA VAL A 70 6.90 14.64 -14.31
C VAL A 70 8.06 15.28 -15.05
N ASP A 71 8.81 14.51 -15.84
CA ASP A 71 10.04 14.93 -16.52
C ASP A 71 11.10 15.40 -15.51
N ALA A 72 11.32 14.60 -14.47
CA ALA A 72 12.34 14.83 -13.45
C ALA A 72 13.63 14.08 -13.79
N GLU A 73 14.77 14.53 -13.26
CA GLU A 73 16.05 13.86 -13.43
C GLU A 73 16.23 12.71 -12.45
N TYR A 74 15.81 12.92 -11.19
CA TYR A 74 15.93 11.93 -10.13
C TYR A 74 14.60 11.64 -9.49
N GLY A 75 14.46 10.41 -9.02
CA GLY A 75 13.34 9.97 -8.22
C GLY A 75 13.76 9.06 -7.07
N ALA A 76 13.04 9.12 -5.97
CA ALA A 76 13.24 8.19 -4.86
C ALA A 76 11.92 7.86 -4.16
N LEU A 77 11.85 6.66 -3.59
CA LEU A 77 10.76 6.23 -2.72
C LEU A 77 11.34 5.79 -1.37
N GLY A 78 11.01 6.53 -0.33
CA GLY A 78 11.28 6.14 1.04
C GLY A 78 10.13 5.32 1.60
N VAL A 79 10.36 4.05 1.92
CA VAL A 79 9.39 3.18 2.59
C VAL A 79 9.52 3.35 4.08
N ILE A 80 8.42 3.73 4.75
CA ILE A 80 8.40 3.96 6.20
C ILE A 80 8.17 2.63 6.92
N GLY A 81 9.07 2.33 7.87
CA GLY A 81 8.95 1.20 8.77
C GLY A 81 8.18 1.52 10.04
N GLU A 82 8.29 0.64 11.02
CA GLU A 82 7.81 0.89 12.37
C GLU A 82 8.60 2.07 12.98
N GLU A 83 7.96 2.84 13.86
CA GLU A 83 8.54 4.03 14.51
C GLU A 83 8.85 5.23 13.60
N GLY A 84 8.35 5.23 12.34
CA GLY A 84 8.52 6.37 11.42
C GLY A 84 9.91 6.48 10.78
N SER A 85 10.80 5.50 10.96
CA SER A 85 12.09 5.44 10.29
C SER A 85 11.98 5.00 8.83
N ILE A 86 12.92 5.39 7.99
CA ILE A 86 13.00 4.89 6.61
C ILE A 86 13.62 3.49 6.63
N ARG A 87 12.82 2.48 6.32
CA ARG A 87 13.24 1.08 6.26
C ARG A 87 13.92 0.71 4.95
N GLN A 88 13.47 1.30 3.85
CA GLN A 88 14.01 1.04 2.52
C GLN A 88 13.97 2.34 1.71
N PHE A 89 14.98 2.56 0.89
CA PHE A 89 15.08 3.72 0.03
C PHE A 89 15.45 3.29 -1.39
N ILE A 90 14.54 3.51 -2.31
CA ILE A 90 14.67 3.11 -3.71
C ILE A 90 14.93 4.35 -4.53
N THR A 91 16.00 4.37 -5.30
CA THR A 91 16.42 5.51 -6.10
C THR A 91 16.38 5.20 -7.60
N VAL A 92 16.09 6.22 -8.41
CA VAL A 92 16.10 6.22 -9.86
C VAL A 92 16.80 7.49 -10.34
N GLY A 93 17.54 7.40 -11.43
CA GLY A 93 18.33 8.51 -11.99
C GLY A 93 19.77 8.59 -11.48
N MET A 94 20.05 8.01 -10.31
CA MET A 94 21.41 7.93 -9.76
C MET A 94 22.07 6.58 -10.14
N ASP A 95 23.36 6.64 -10.47
CA ASP A 95 24.12 5.42 -10.69
C ASP A 95 24.43 4.68 -9.36
N GLN A 96 24.66 3.36 -9.45
CA GLN A 96 24.89 2.54 -8.25
C GLN A 96 26.18 2.94 -7.51
N GLU A 97 27.17 3.47 -8.19
CA GLU A 97 28.40 3.93 -7.56
C GLU A 97 28.18 5.22 -6.75
N ALA A 98 27.32 6.13 -7.24
CA ALA A 98 26.92 7.33 -6.50
C ALA A 98 26.12 6.94 -5.24
N VAL A 99 25.16 6.02 -5.34
CA VAL A 99 24.41 5.51 -4.21
C VAL A 99 25.33 4.84 -3.19
N ALA A 100 26.29 4.02 -3.64
CA ALA A 100 27.25 3.35 -2.76
C ALA A 100 28.19 4.35 -2.03
N ARG A 101 28.57 5.46 -2.66
CA ARG A 101 29.40 6.52 -2.05
C ARG A 101 28.66 7.24 -0.92
N ILE A 102 27.35 7.41 -1.00
CA ILE A 102 26.53 8.01 0.06
C ILE A 102 26.49 7.11 1.29
N GLY A 103 26.45 5.80 1.09
CA GLY A 103 26.78 4.78 2.11
C GLY A 103 25.67 4.46 3.12
N HIS A 104 24.69 5.32 3.33
CA HIS A 104 23.57 5.06 4.26
C HIS A 104 22.26 5.63 3.72
N TYR A 105 21.16 5.05 4.16
CA TYR A 105 19.84 5.60 3.87
C TYR A 105 19.62 6.92 4.62
N PRO A 106 18.76 7.80 4.08
CA PRO A 106 18.35 9.01 4.79
C PRO A 106 17.73 8.66 6.16
N GLU A 107 18.19 9.33 7.20
CA GLU A 107 17.67 9.11 8.56
C GLU A 107 16.34 9.84 8.84
N GLY A 108 15.71 10.40 7.81
CA GLY A 108 14.46 11.14 7.95
C GLY A 108 14.65 12.53 8.58
N HIS A 109 15.80 13.14 8.40
CA HIS A 109 16.05 14.53 8.78
C HIS A 109 15.75 15.49 7.63
N GLY A 110 15.66 16.78 7.95
CA GLY A 110 15.44 17.83 6.94
C GLY A 110 14.09 17.71 6.25
N ILE A 111 14.07 18.00 4.96
CA ILE A 111 12.86 17.97 4.12
C ILE A 111 12.22 16.58 4.06
N LEU A 112 13.01 15.51 4.04
CA LEU A 112 12.48 14.14 4.05
C LEU A 112 11.77 13.83 5.38
N GLY A 113 12.33 14.29 6.50
CA GLY A 113 11.70 14.16 7.82
C GLY A 113 10.44 15.03 7.97
N LEU A 114 10.42 16.20 7.34
CA LEU A 114 9.23 17.05 7.32
C LEU A 114 8.04 16.29 6.71
N LEU A 115 8.22 15.63 5.57
CA LEU A 115 7.17 14.84 4.91
C LEU A 115 6.72 13.60 5.71
N ILE A 116 7.57 13.10 6.61
CA ILE A 116 7.18 12.03 7.54
C ILE A 116 6.30 12.58 8.66
N ARG A 117 6.67 13.74 9.23
CA ARG A 117 5.94 14.38 10.33
C ARG A 117 4.65 15.04 9.86
N GLU A 118 4.70 15.67 8.69
CA GLU A 118 3.61 16.43 8.08
C GLU A 118 3.33 15.87 6.68
N PRO A 119 2.45 14.86 6.56
CA PRO A 119 2.24 14.11 5.34
C PRO A 119 1.41 14.89 4.32
N HIS A 120 1.96 15.97 3.80
CA HIS A 120 1.38 16.80 2.75
C HIS A 120 2.33 16.85 1.55
N SER A 121 1.78 16.96 0.35
CA SER A 121 2.63 17.19 -0.83
C SER A 121 3.34 18.53 -0.70
N LEU A 122 4.65 18.50 -0.92
CA LEU A 122 5.54 19.66 -0.84
C LEU A 122 6.23 19.87 -2.17
N ARG A 123 6.14 21.07 -2.72
CA ARG A 123 6.86 21.48 -3.92
C ARG A 123 7.77 22.64 -3.59
N LEU A 124 9.05 22.54 -4.00
CA LEU A 124 10.06 23.59 -3.81
C LEU A 124 10.72 23.90 -5.15
N GLU A 125 10.95 25.17 -5.40
CA GLU A 125 11.75 25.62 -6.55
C GLU A 125 13.26 25.53 -6.26
N GLU A 126 13.65 25.63 -4.97
CA GLU A 126 15.03 25.49 -4.51
C GLU A 126 15.05 24.81 -3.13
N ILE A 127 15.59 23.60 -3.08
CA ILE A 127 15.70 22.79 -1.86
C ILE A 127 16.51 23.52 -0.79
N GLY A 128 17.64 24.12 -1.19
CA GLY A 128 18.54 24.80 -0.26
C GLY A 128 17.97 26.05 0.40
N ALA A 129 16.90 26.62 -0.15
CA ALA A 129 16.24 27.80 0.42
C ALA A 129 15.20 27.46 1.49
N HIS A 130 14.82 26.18 1.64
CA HIS A 130 13.81 25.78 2.62
C HIS A 130 14.40 25.75 4.05
N PRO A 131 13.71 26.29 5.08
CA PRO A 131 14.22 26.33 6.47
C PRO A 131 14.61 24.96 7.06
N GLU A 132 13.89 23.91 6.67
CA GLU A 132 14.16 22.53 7.10
C GLU A 132 15.27 21.86 6.26
N SER A 133 15.88 22.55 5.28
CA SER A 133 16.95 21.96 4.49
C SER A 133 18.21 21.78 5.33
N VAL A 134 18.73 20.57 5.35
CA VAL A 134 20.00 20.23 6.04
C VAL A 134 21.14 20.01 5.05
N GLY A 135 20.88 20.27 3.75
CA GLY A 135 21.84 20.00 2.67
C GLY A 135 21.92 18.53 2.28
N PHE A 136 22.93 18.18 1.52
CA PHE A 136 23.18 16.84 1.01
C PHE A 136 24.45 16.25 1.62
N PRO A 137 24.50 14.92 1.81
CA PRO A 137 25.72 14.28 2.29
C PRO A 137 26.84 14.33 1.25
N PRO A 138 28.11 14.13 1.67
CA PRO A 138 29.23 14.07 0.75
C PRO A 138 29.02 13.02 -0.35
N GLY A 139 29.29 13.39 -1.59
CA GLY A 139 29.13 12.52 -2.77
C GLY A 139 27.73 12.45 -3.36
N HIS A 140 26.76 13.12 -2.73
CA HIS A 140 25.43 13.27 -3.31
C HIS A 140 25.46 14.33 -4.42
N PRO A 141 24.80 14.11 -5.58
CA PRO A 141 24.67 15.16 -6.59
C PRO A 141 23.86 16.33 -6.03
N PRO A 142 24.20 17.57 -6.44
CA PRO A 142 23.37 18.73 -6.08
C PRO A 142 21.99 18.58 -6.71
N MET A 143 20.96 18.93 -5.96
CA MET A 143 19.57 18.94 -6.43
C MET A 143 18.91 20.26 -6.05
N HIS A 144 18.08 20.78 -6.95
CA HIS A 144 17.50 22.13 -6.83
C HIS A 144 15.99 22.07 -6.63
N THR A 145 15.25 21.64 -7.64
CA THR A 145 13.79 21.57 -7.54
C THR A 145 13.36 20.28 -6.84
N PHE A 146 12.23 20.33 -6.15
CA PHE A 146 11.73 19.20 -5.36
C PHE A 146 10.21 19.09 -5.41
N LEU A 147 9.73 17.88 -5.56
CA LEU A 147 8.34 17.49 -5.33
C LEU A 147 8.34 16.26 -4.45
N GLY A 148 7.78 16.40 -3.25
CA GLY A 148 7.54 15.29 -2.33
C GLY A 148 6.06 15.03 -2.18
N ALA A 149 5.66 13.77 -2.20
CA ALA A 149 4.27 13.36 -2.01
C ALA A 149 4.18 12.12 -1.12
N PRO A 150 3.26 12.09 -0.13
CA PRO A 150 3.03 10.89 0.66
C PRO A 150 2.37 9.80 -0.17
N VAL A 151 2.85 8.57 -0.01
CA VAL A 151 2.23 7.35 -0.54
C VAL A 151 1.36 6.77 0.56
N GLN A 152 0.06 6.96 0.39
CA GLN A 152 -0.91 6.61 1.44
C GLN A 152 -2.03 5.75 0.88
N VAL A 153 -2.49 4.79 1.69
CA VAL A 153 -3.68 3.99 1.42
C VAL A 153 -4.62 4.15 2.60
N ARG A 154 -5.81 4.72 2.36
CA ARG A 154 -6.75 5.13 3.39
C ARG A 154 -6.06 6.10 4.37
N ASP A 155 -6.03 5.77 5.66
CA ASP A 155 -5.43 6.61 6.71
C ASP A 155 -3.99 6.19 7.08
N ARG A 156 -3.38 5.29 6.30
CA ARG A 156 -2.02 4.79 6.58
C ARG A 156 -1.04 5.25 5.51
N ILE A 157 0.04 5.87 5.96
CA ILE A 157 1.17 6.26 5.14
C ILE A 157 2.17 5.12 5.09
N PHE A 158 2.55 4.71 3.88
CA PHE A 158 3.51 3.64 3.62
C PHE A 158 4.88 4.16 3.27
N GLY A 159 4.94 5.40 2.82
CA GLY A 159 6.18 6.02 2.39
C GLY A 159 5.98 7.39 1.78
N ASN A 160 7.05 7.93 1.23
CA ASN A 160 7.03 9.18 0.50
C ASN A 160 7.76 9.02 -0.83
N LEU A 161 7.17 9.54 -1.89
CA LEU A 161 7.78 9.68 -3.20
C LEU A 161 8.44 11.05 -3.30
N TYR A 162 9.66 11.07 -3.79
CA TYR A 162 10.45 12.28 -4.00
C TYR A 162 10.89 12.34 -5.46
N LEU A 163 10.70 13.49 -6.09
CA LEU A 163 11.15 13.79 -7.45
C LEU A 163 11.94 15.09 -7.41
N THR A 164 13.09 15.11 -8.07
CA THR A 164 13.96 16.29 -8.06
C THR A 164 14.46 16.62 -9.47
N ASP A 165 14.83 17.86 -9.63
CA ASP A 165 15.40 18.44 -10.85
C ASP A 165 14.53 18.18 -12.09
N LYS A 166 13.32 18.76 -12.05
CA LYS A 166 12.42 18.77 -13.21
C LYS A 166 13.07 19.52 -14.38
N HIS A 167 13.12 18.85 -15.54
CA HIS A 167 13.58 19.49 -16.77
C HIS A 167 12.69 20.69 -17.14
N GLY A 168 13.30 21.78 -17.58
CA GLY A 168 12.57 23.00 -17.91
C GLY A 168 12.18 23.88 -16.71
N GLY A 169 12.56 23.55 -15.49
CA GLY A 169 12.63 24.46 -14.35
C GLY A 169 11.29 24.96 -13.77
N ARG A 170 10.14 24.27 -13.98
CA ARG A 170 8.86 24.65 -13.33
C ARG A 170 7.97 23.43 -13.05
#